data_7797d3e898b0b6a011fc498b23ecc28a
#
_entry.id   7797d3e898b0b6a011fc498b23ecc28a
#
_cell.length_a   1.000
_cell.length_b   1.000
_cell.length_c   1.000
_cell.angle_alpha   90.00
_cell.angle_beta   90.00
_cell.angle_gamma   90.00
#
_symmetry.space_group_name_H-M   'P 1'
#
loop_
_entity.id
_entity.type
_entity.pdbx_description
1 polymer ?
#
loop_
_entity_poly.entity_id
_entity_poly.type
_entity_poly.pdbx_seq_one_letter_code
_entity_poly.pdbx_strand_id
1 'polypeptide(L)'
;MKRISQDLEQKVIEMYLNGNTLFETGKFFGISQTTVWDALKRNNINRRTHGGKNLIPCDIVINKYKSGISTTDIASEYNVDKHTICNILEKNGIERNNIYHNKNLDENYWEIIDRYDKAYFLGFLITDGNVYGNDVRLQLKNESKVILDVLKEKTLSENKIREDKRGFVTFSVKRKKWVDDLSKYGVIPRKTSTVYFPEIPEEFLSHFIRGLIDGDGWISFKGKQIGFCGNETLVMQLKNILVKKLDVYDVKVLKTSEKLFQVCWCSKKDIKKIGEFIYKDKNDCFLKPKYENYKKLTNDNTEVNS
;
A
#
# COMPACT_ATOMS: atom_id res chain seq x y z
N MET A 1 -20.04 -58.57 -17.08
CA MET A 1 -20.33 -57.67 -15.92
C MET A 1 -21.84 -57.68 -15.68
N LYS A 2 -22.31 -57.93 -14.44
CA LYS A 2 -23.74 -57.89 -14.13
C LYS A 2 -24.18 -56.40 -14.20
N ARG A 3 -25.18 -56.16 -15.06
CA ARG A 3 -25.80 -54.82 -15.18
C ARG A 3 -26.66 -54.59 -13.92
N ILE A 4 -26.53 -53.43 -13.29
CA ILE A 4 -27.39 -53.01 -12.18
C ILE A 4 -28.82 -52.73 -12.70
N SER A 5 -29.83 -52.82 -11.83
CA SER A 5 -31.21 -52.53 -12.22
C SER A 5 -31.37 -51.08 -12.65
N GLN A 6 -32.36 -50.83 -13.50
CA GLN A 6 -32.57 -49.48 -14.03
C GLN A 6 -32.92 -48.46 -12.92
N ASP A 7 -33.67 -48.87 -11.90
CA ASP A 7 -33.98 -48.06 -10.72
C ASP A 7 -32.73 -47.73 -9.90
N LEU A 8 -31.81 -48.69 -9.69
CA LEU A 8 -30.55 -48.45 -9.01
C LEU A 8 -29.62 -47.58 -9.82
N GLU A 9 -29.62 -47.75 -11.16
CA GLU A 9 -28.82 -46.89 -12.06
C GLU A 9 -29.22 -45.42 -11.95
N GLN A 10 -30.51 -45.11 -11.85
CA GLN A 10 -31.03 -43.77 -11.73
C GLN A 10 -30.65 -43.12 -10.39
N LYS A 11 -30.75 -43.86 -9.28
CA LYS A 11 -30.31 -43.43 -7.94
C LYS A 11 -28.81 -43.17 -7.87
N VAL A 12 -28.01 -44.02 -8.52
CA VAL A 12 -26.55 -43.87 -8.65
C VAL A 12 -26.19 -42.56 -9.39
N ILE A 13 -26.91 -42.28 -10.50
CA ILE A 13 -26.71 -41.05 -11.27
C ILE A 13 -27.09 -39.83 -10.45
N GLU A 14 -28.24 -39.83 -9.81
CA GLU A 14 -28.71 -38.73 -8.97
C GLU A 14 -27.73 -38.42 -7.84
N MET A 15 -27.27 -39.43 -7.14
CA MET A 15 -26.30 -39.29 -6.07
C MET A 15 -24.96 -38.72 -6.57
N TYR A 16 -24.49 -39.16 -7.74
CA TYR A 16 -23.30 -38.59 -8.37
C TYR A 16 -23.52 -37.13 -8.80
N LEU A 17 -24.65 -36.77 -9.39
CA LEU A 17 -24.98 -35.43 -9.81
C LEU A 17 -25.13 -34.48 -8.60
N ASN A 18 -25.57 -34.98 -7.46
CA ASN A 18 -25.66 -34.24 -6.19
C ASN A 18 -24.29 -34.05 -5.51
N GLY A 19 -23.18 -34.32 -6.22
CA GLY A 19 -21.83 -33.93 -5.78
C GLY A 19 -20.95 -35.02 -5.20
N ASN A 20 -21.49 -36.24 -4.99
CA ASN A 20 -20.70 -37.34 -4.46
C ASN A 20 -19.66 -37.85 -5.48
N THR A 21 -18.53 -38.37 -4.99
CA THR A 21 -17.51 -39.00 -5.84
C THR A 21 -17.93 -40.39 -6.31
N LEU A 22 -17.28 -40.91 -7.36
CA LEU A 22 -17.50 -42.28 -7.81
C LEU A 22 -17.28 -43.29 -6.66
N PHE A 23 -16.31 -43.03 -5.77
CA PHE A 23 -16.01 -43.86 -4.61
C PHE A 23 -17.13 -43.81 -3.56
N GLU A 24 -17.57 -42.63 -3.18
CA GLU A 24 -18.65 -42.44 -2.20
C GLU A 24 -19.96 -43.03 -2.70
N THR A 25 -20.29 -42.75 -3.96
CA THR A 25 -21.49 -43.33 -4.60
C THR A 25 -21.42 -44.84 -4.66
N GLY A 26 -20.27 -45.41 -5.05
CA GLY A 26 -20.06 -46.84 -5.10
C GLY A 26 -20.16 -47.50 -3.72
N LYS A 27 -19.53 -46.88 -2.71
CA LYS A 27 -19.59 -47.33 -1.31
C LYS A 27 -21.00 -47.32 -0.76
N PHE A 28 -21.78 -46.27 -1.04
CA PHE A 28 -23.17 -46.16 -0.56
C PHE A 28 -24.08 -47.24 -1.11
N PHE A 29 -23.96 -47.54 -2.41
CA PHE A 29 -24.80 -48.58 -3.06
C PHE A 29 -24.18 -49.99 -3.07
N GLY A 30 -23.03 -50.18 -2.45
CA GLY A 30 -22.35 -51.47 -2.41
C GLY A 30 -21.85 -51.98 -3.77
N ILE A 31 -21.53 -51.07 -4.69
CA ILE A 31 -21.05 -51.36 -6.05
C ILE A 31 -19.65 -50.74 -6.30
N SER A 32 -18.93 -51.28 -7.29
CA SER A 32 -17.61 -50.76 -7.61
C SER A 32 -17.66 -49.38 -8.27
N GLN A 33 -16.58 -48.58 -8.13
CA GLN A 33 -16.44 -47.27 -8.85
C GLN A 33 -16.55 -47.42 -10.37
N THR A 34 -16.07 -48.54 -10.91
CA THR A 34 -16.20 -48.90 -12.33
C THR A 34 -17.65 -49.08 -12.72
N THR A 35 -18.45 -49.72 -11.86
CA THR A 35 -19.91 -49.92 -12.10
C THR A 35 -20.64 -48.56 -12.09
N VAL A 36 -20.30 -47.65 -11.18
CA VAL A 36 -20.82 -46.27 -11.13
C VAL A 36 -20.44 -45.52 -12.42
N TRP A 37 -19.18 -45.63 -12.84
CA TRP A 37 -18.71 -44.97 -14.06
C TRP A 37 -19.40 -45.52 -15.32
N ASP A 38 -19.59 -46.84 -15.42
CA ASP A 38 -20.30 -47.43 -16.54
C ASP A 38 -21.78 -46.99 -16.62
N ALA A 39 -22.41 -46.81 -15.47
CA ALA A 39 -23.76 -46.24 -15.39
C ALA A 39 -23.81 -44.80 -15.91
N LEU A 40 -22.89 -43.97 -15.48
CA LEU A 40 -22.77 -42.56 -15.95
C LEU A 40 -22.53 -42.50 -17.46
N LYS A 41 -21.59 -43.32 -17.98
CA LYS A 41 -21.25 -43.39 -19.40
C LYS A 41 -22.42 -43.80 -20.28
N ARG A 42 -23.21 -44.80 -19.84
CA ARG A 42 -24.43 -45.23 -20.56
C ARG A 42 -25.47 -44.12 -20.69
N ASN A 43 -25.50 -43.22 -19.71
CA ASN A 43 -26.43 -42.09 -19.66
C ASN A 43 -25.81 -40.79 -20.16
N ASN A 44 -24.70 -40.85 -20.93
CA ASN A 44 -23.98 -39.72 -21.51
C ASN A 44 -23.53 -38.65 -20.48
N ILE A 45 -23.30 -39.06 -19.23
CA ILE A 45 -22.80 -38.21 -18.17
C ILE A 45 -21.27 -38.27 -18.12
N ASN A 46 -20.62 -37.15 -18.41
CA ASN A 46 -19.16 -37.09 -18.38
C ASN A 46 -18.61 -37.15 -16.94
N ARG A 47 -17.49 -37.89 -16.79
CA ARG A 47 -16.75 -37.90 -15.54
C ARG A 47 -16.20 -36.54 -15.24
N ARG A 48 -16.38 -36.08 -14.00
CA ARG A 48 -15.68 -34.90 -13.51
C ARG A 48 -14.17 -35.11 -13.54
N THR A 49 -13.43 -34.21 -14.14
CA THR A 49 -11.99 -34.35 -14.37
C THR A 49 -11.15 -34.19 -13.11
N HIS A 50 -11.71 -33.63 -12.03
CA HIS A 50 -11.08 -33.52 -10.71
C HIS A 50 -12.15 -33.79 -9.64
N GLY A 51 -11.82 -34.62 -8.66
CA GLY A 51 -12.72 -35.05 -7.57
C GLY A 51 -13.04 -33.94 -6.56
N GLY A 52 -13.74 -32.90 -6.99
CA GLY A 52 -14.19 -31.83 -6.12
C GLY A 52 -15.65 -32.05 -5.69
N LYS A 53 -15.87 -32.03 -4.38
CA LYS A 53 -17.20 -32.15 -3.74
C LYS A 53 -18.20 -31.03 -4.03
N ASN A 54 -17.81 -29.96 -4.68
CA ASN A 54 -18.67 -28.82 -4.86
C ASN A 54 -18.72 -28.37 -6.31
N LEU A 55 -19.88 -28.54 -6.95
CA LEU A 55 -20.27 -27.73 -8.10
C LEU A 55 -20.51 -26.32 -7.58
N ILE A 56 -19.47 -25.48 -7.63
CA ILE A 56 -19.62 -24.08 -7.29
C ILE A 56 -20.34 -23.43 -8.46
N PRO A 57 -21.55 -22.87 -8.26
CA PRO A 57 -22.31 -22.26 -9.34
C PRO A 57 -21.57 -21.03 -9.88
N CYS A 58 -21.03 -21.16 -11.10
CA CYS A 58 -20.21 -20.08 -11.69
C CYS A 58 -20.93 -18.75 -11.72
N ASP A 59 -22.22 -18.74 -12.06
CA ASP A 59 -23.05 -17.54 -12.14
C ASP A 59 -23.16 -16.84 -10.78
N ILE A 60 -23.33 -17.61 -9.70
CA ILE A 60 -23.41 -17.05 -8.35
C ILE A 60 -22.06 -16.46 -7.94
N VAL A 61 -20.95 -17.17 -8.23
CA VAL A 61 -19.59 -16.64 -7.96
C VAL A 61 -19.35 -15.34 -8.72
N ILE A 62 -19.71 -15.31 -10.01
CA ILE A 62 -19.56 -14.13 -10.85
C ILE A 62 -20.39 -12.95 -10.32
N ASN A 63 -21.65 -13.19 -9.97
CA ASN A 63 -22.54 -12.16 -9.44
C ASN A 63 -22.05 -11.63 -8.08
N LYS A 64 -21.64 -12.51 -7.18
CA LYS A 64 -21.03 -12.13 -5.89
C LYS A 64 -19.75 -11.29 -6.09
N TYR A 65 -18.90 -11.72 -7.01
CA TYR A 65 -17.68 -10.96 -7.32
C TYR A 65 -18.00 -9.59 -7.92
N LYS A 66 -18.94 -9.52 -8.87
CA LYS A 66 -19.41 -8.25 -9.47
C LYS A 66 -20.07 -7.33 -8.45
N SER A 67 -20.74 -7.87 -7.42
CA SER A 67 -21.30 -7.09 -6.31
C SER A 67 -20.27 -6.60 -5.29
N GLY A 68 -18.98 -6.95 -5.48
CA GLY A 68 -17.87 -6.45 -4.65
C GLY A 68 -17.42 -7.38 -3.54
N ILE A 69 -17.92 -8.62 -3.46
CA ILE A 69 -17.45 -9.61 -2.49
C ILE A 69 -16.07 -10.13 -2.93
N SER A 70 -15.11 -10.20 -2.01
CA SER A 70 -13.75 -10.62 -2.34
C SER A 70 -13.66 -12.09 -2.72
N THR A 71 -12.71 -12.45 -3.60
CA THR A 71 -12.44 -13.85 -3.95
C THR A 71 -12.08 -14.71 -2.73
N THR A 72 -11.55 -14.12 -1.67
CA THR A 72 -11.22 -14.80 -0.41
C THR A 72 -12.49 -15.10 0.39
N ASP A 73 -13.42 -14.14 0.48
CA ASP A 73 -14.68 -14.32 1.20
C ASP A 73 -15.58 -15.32 0.48
N ILE A 74 -15.65 -15.25 -0.86
CA ILE A 74 -16.35 -16.24 -1.67
C ILE A 74 -15.74 -17.63 -1.49
N ALA A 75 -14.41 -17.74 -1.49
CA ALA A 75 -13.73 -19.02 -1.28
C ALA A 75 -14.03 -19.63 0.09
N SER A 76 -14.05 -18.78 1.13
CA SER A 76 -14.38 -19.19 2.50
C SER A 76 -15.82 -19.70 2.60
N GLU A 77 -16.77 -19.06 1.96
CA GLU A 77 -18.18 -19.47 1.95
C GLU A 77 -18.39 -20.85 1.32
N TYR A 78 -17.65 -21.12 0.22
CA TYR A 78 -17.73 -22.43 -0.46
C TYR A 78 -16.72 -23.46 0.09
N ASN A 79 -15.96 -23.11 1.12
CA ASN A 79 -14.91 -23.94 1.71
C ASN A 79 -13.93 -24.51 0.65
N VAL A 80 -13.45 -23.62 -0.21
CA VAL A 80 -12.47 -23.91 -1.28
C VAL A 80 -11.29 -22.96 -1.22
N ASP A 81 -10.20 -23.35 -1.90
CA ASP A 81 -9.07 -22.45 -2.06
C ASP A 81 -9.43 -21.24 -2.94
N LYS A 82 -8.92 -20.07 -2.59
CA LYS A 82 -9.09 -18.83 -3.34
C LYS A 82 -8.76 -18.99 -4.83
N HIS A 83 -7.76 -19.82 -5.14
CA HIS A 83 -7.35 -20.06 -6.52
C HIS A 83 -8.47 -20.71 -7.35
N THR A 84 -9.32 -21.53 -6.72
CA THR A 84 -10.50 -22.12 -7.37
C THR A 84 -11.47 -21.03 -7.85
N ILE A 85 -11.76 -20.05 -7.00
CA ILE A 85 -12.63 -18.92 -7.36
C ILE A 85 -11.97 -18.08 -8.46
N CYS A 86 -10.67 -17.81 -8.35
CA CYS A 86 -9.92 -17.11 -9.38
C CYS A 86 -10.00 -17.80 -10.75
N ASN A 87 -9.86 -19.12 -10.79
CA ASN A 87 -9.95 -19.91 -12.01
C ASN A 87 -11.37 -19.88 -12.62
N ILE A 88 -12.41 -19.88 -11.78
CA ILE A 88 -13.80 -19.72 -12.25
C ILE A 88 -13.98 -18.37 -12.94
N LEU A 89 -13.54 -17.27 -12.32
CA LEU A 89 -13.64 -15.94 -12.88
C LEU A 89 -12.89 -15.82 -14.21
N GLU A 90 -11.63 -16.31 -14.25
CA GLU A 90 -10.77 -16.26 -15.44
C GLU A 90 -11.35 -17.06 -16.61
N LYS A 91 -11.84 -18.29 -16.37
CA LYS A 91 -12.51 -19.12 -17.39
C LYS A 91 -13.77 -18.50 -17.97
N ASN A 92 -14.43 -17.63 -17.22
CA ASN A 92 -15.62 -16.90 -17.67
C ASN A 92 -15.31 -15.49 -18.17
N GLY A 93 -14.04 -15.17 -18.47
CA GLY A 93 -13.62 -13.89 -19.01
C GLY A 93 -13.79 -12.70 -18.06
N ILE A 94 -13.92 -12.96 -16.75
CA ILE A 94 -14.05 -11.93 -15.75
C ILE A 94 -12.64 -11.49 -15.34
N GLU A 95 -12.22 -10.31 -15.77
CA GLU A 95 -10.98 -9.71 -15.30
C GLU A 95 -11.05 -9.49 -13.79
N ARG A 96 -10.03 -9.99 -13.08
CA ARG A 96 -9.88 -9.80 -11.65
C ARG A 96 -9.38 -8.39 -11.38
N ASN A 97 -10.29 -7.46 -11.34
CA ASN A 97 -9.98 -6.10 -10.97
C ASN A 97 -9.77 -6.02 -9.45
N ASN A 98 -8.56 -5.67 -9.01
CA ASN A 98 -8.28 -5.24 -7.63
C ASN A 98 -9.03 -3.92 -7.27
N ILE A 99 -9.85 -3.40 -8.18
CA ILE A 99 -10.61 -2.16 -8.10
C ILE A 99 -11.67 -2.20 -6.99
N TYR A 100 -12.21 -3.38 -6.65
CA TYR A 100 -13.31 -3.51 -5.69
C TYR A 100 -12.95 -3.20 -4.23
N HIS A 101 -11.67 -3.12 -3.89
CA HIS A 101 -11.23 -2.85 -2.51
C HIS A 101 -10.88 -1.39 -2.23
N ASN A 102 -11.11 -0.48 -3.18
CA ASN A 102 -10.76 0.93 -3.01
C ASN A 102 -11.58 1.81 -3.98
N LYS A 103 -12.91 1.67 -3.90
CA LYS A 103 -13.86 2.36 -4.82
C LYS A 103 -13.79 3.88 -4.70
N ASN A 104 -13.49 4.38 -3.50
CA ASN A 104 -13.49 5.79 -3.18
C ASN A 104 -12.11 6.44 -3.35
N LEU A 105 -11.07 5.65 -3.67
CA LEU A 105 -9.71 6.17 -3.82
C LEU A 105 -9.67 7.32 -4.83
N ASP A 106 -9.11 8.44 -4.43
CA ASP A 106 -8.78 9.52 -5.36
C ASP A 106 -7.62 9.06 -6.28
N GLU A 107 -7.97 8.58 -7.46
CA GLU A 107 -6.98 8.11 -8.44
C GLU A 107 -6.14 9.25 -9.02
N ASN A 108 -6.64 10.50 -8.96
CA ASN A 108 -5.99 11.70 -9.46
C ASN A 108 -5.20 12.45 -8.37
N TYR A 109 -5.11 11.89 -7.16
CA TYR A 109 -4.47 12.55 -6.03
C TYR A 109 -3.07 13.11 -6.35
N TRP A 110 -2.27 12.41 -7.15
CA TRP A 110 -0.90 12.80 -7.51
C TRP A 110 -0.77 13.50 -8.87
N GLU A 111 -1.87 13.76 -9.55
CA GLU A 111 -1.84 14.35 -10.89
C GLU A 111 -1.21 15.74 -10.89
N ILE A 112 -1.60 16.56 -9.92
CA ILE A 112 -1.04 17.90 -9.67
C ILE A 112 -0.85 18.13 -8.16
N ILE A 113 0.15 18.92 -7.79
CA ILE A 113 0.41 19.32 -6.41
C ILE A 113 -0.26 20.69 -6.16
N ASP A 114 -1.53 20.66 -5.82
CA ASP A 114 -2.44 21.78 -5.63
C ASP A 114 -2.94 21.97 -4.19
N ARG A 115 -2.41 21.17 -3.25
CA ARG A 115 -2.79 21.19 -1.83
C ARG A 115 -1.59 20.90 -0.93
N TYR A 116 -1.65 21.44 0.29
CA TYR A 116 -0.61 21.28 1.30
C TYR A 116 -0.28 19.82 1.64
N ASP A 117 -1.30 18.97 1.72
CA ASP A 117 -1.14 17.55 2.05
C ASP A 117 -0.44 16.78 0.92
N LYS A 118 -0.78 17.07 -0.34
CA LYS A 118 -0.08 16.48 -1.49
C LYS A 118 1.40 16.86 -1.51
N ALA A 119 1.73 18.13 -1.28
CA ALA A 119 3.11 18.58 -1.20
C ALA A 119 3.87 17.90 -0.04
N TYR A 120 3.26 17.85 1.14
CA TYR A 120 3.86 17.20 2.31
C TYR A 120 4.14 15.72 2.06
N PHE A 121 3.13 14.97 1.60
CA PHE A 121 3.30 13.54 1.35
C PHE A 121 4.20 13.24 0.15
N LEU A 122 4.28 14.14 -0.84
CA LEU A 122 5.28 14.01 -1.90
C LEU A 122 6.71 14.10 -1.33
N GLY A 123 6.99 15.08 -0.47
CA GLY A 123 8.27 15.20 0.22
C GLY A 123 8.59 13.95 1.04
N PHE A 124 7.61 13.41 1.75
CA PHE A 124 7.74 12.18 2.52
C PHE A 124 7.96 10.94 1.64
N LEU A 125 7.27 10.85 0.49
CA LEU A 125 7.47 9.77 -0.46
C LEU A 125 8.83 9.84 -1.18
N ILE A 126 9.36 11.03 -1.40
CA ILE A 126 10.72 11.22 -1.95
C ILE A 126 11.78 10.62 -1.03
N THR A 127 11.61 10.68 0.26
CA THR A 127 12.51 10.11 1.28
C THR A 127 12.19 8.64 1.55
N ASP A 128 11.14 8.37 2.28
CA ASP A 128 10.77 7.05 2.81
C ASP A 128 9.87 6.21 1.87
N GLY A 129 9.37 6.80 0.78
CA GLY A 129 8.49 6.10 -0.14
C GLY A 129 9.20 5.03 -0.96
N ASN A 130 8.50 3.95 -1.26
CA ASN A 130 8.96 2.88 -2.13
C ASN A 130 7.94 2.59 -3.22
N VAL A 131 8.42 2.42 -4.45
CA VAL A 131 7.62 2.02 -5.61
C VAL A 131 8.10 0.67 -6.11
N TYR A 132 7.19 -0.29 -6.21
CA TYR A 132 7.46 -1.61 -6.77
C TYR A 132 6.32 -2.04 -7.70
N GLY A 133 6.62 -2.18 -8.99
CA GLY A 133 5.61 -2.39 -10.02
C GLY A 133 4.57 -1.26 -9.99
N ASN A 134 3.32 -1.59 -9.79
CA ASN A 134 2.21 -0.63 -9.66
C ASN A 134 1.88 -0.27 -8.20
N ASP A 135 2.74 -0.59 -7.25
CA ASP A 135 2.48 -0.44 -5.82
C ASP A 135 3.32 0.70 -5.24
N VAL A 136 2.66 1.71 -4.69
CA VAL A 136 3.27 2.83 -3.96
C VAL A 136 3.13 2.53 -2.47
N ARG A 137 4.24 2.57 -1.74
CA ARG A 137 4.29 2.22 -0.31
C ARG A 137 4.98 3.31 0.50
N LEU A 138 4.44 3.56 1.67
CA LEU A 138 5.10 4.34 2.72
C LEU A 138 5.13 3.49 3.99
N GLN A 139 6.33 3.25 4.52
CA GLN A 139 6.56 2.46 5.73
C GLN A 139 7.20 3.33 6.80
N LEU A 140 6.61 3.35 7.97
CA LEU A 140 7.06 4.16 9.11
C LEU A 140 7.12 3.30 10.38
N LYS A 141 7.75 3.81 11.43
CA LYS A 141 7.63 3.25 12.77
C LYS A 141 6.19 3.41 13.30
N ASN A 142 5.73 2.49 14.13
CA ASN A 142 4.35 2.48 14.64
C ASN A 142 3.98 3.78 15.38
N GLU A 143 4.92 4.41 16.07
CA GLU A 143 4.72 5.71 16.73
C GLU A 143 4.29 6.85 15.77
N SER A 144 4.57 6.70 14.47
CA SER A 144 4.22 7.63 13.40
C SER A 144 2.99 7.21 12.59
N LYS A 145 2.24 6.19 13.03
CA LYS A 145 1.07 5.66 12.33
C LYS A 145 0.04 6.73 11.98
N VAL A 146 -0.14 7.72 12.85
CA VAL A 146 -1.08 8.84 12.65
C VAL A 146 -0.88 9.53 11.30
N ILE A 147 0.36 9.64 10.81
CA ILE A 147 0.64 10.24 9.50
C ILE A 147 0.13 9.37 8.35
N LEU A 148 0.20 8.03 8.49
CA LEU A 148 -0.39 7.13 7.50
C LEU A 148 -1.92 7.16 7.53
N ASP A 149 -2.53 7.35 8.70
CA ASP A 149 -3.98 7.52 8.83
C ASP A 149 -4.43 8.81 8.13
N VAL A 150 -3.68 9.92 8.28
CA VAL A 150 -3.92 11.17 7.53
C VAL A 150 -3.80 10.95 6.02
N LEU A 151 -2.73 10.29 5.54
CA LEU A 151 -2.57 9.99 4.12
C LEU A 151 -3.74 9.16 3.58
N LYS A 152 -4.15 8.14 4.33
CA LYS A 152 -5.28 7.28 3.98
C LYS A 152 -6.58 8.11 3.85
N GLU A 153 -6.85 9.01 4.79
CA GLU A 153 -8.01 9.91 4.76
C GLU A 153 -7.98 10.86 3.56
N LYS A 154 -6.85 11.58 3.36
CA LYS A 154 -6.69 12.55 2.27
C LYS A 154 -6.80 11.92 0.89
N THR A 155 -6.44 10.66 0.75
CA THR A 155 -6.52 9.88 -0.49
C THR A 155 -7.84 9.13 -0.66
N LEU A 156 -8.75 9.23 0.31
CA LEU A 156 -10.02 8.47 0.37
C LEU A 156 -9.80 6.95 0.23
N SER A 157 -8.66 6.46 0.69
CA SER A 157 -8.28 5.06 0.56
C SER A 157 -8.94 4.18 1.62
N GLU A 158 -9.51 3.06 1.20
CA GLU A 158 -10.05 2.03 2.10
C GLU A 158 -9.00 0.99 2.52
N ASN A 159 -7.77 1.09 1.99
CA ASN A 159 -6.70 0.14 2.29
C ASN A 159 -6.35 0.14 3.78
N LYS A 160 -6.13 -1.06 4.31
CA LYS A 160 -5.70 -1.22 5.71
C LYS A 160 -4.21 -0.86 5.84
N ILE A 161 -3.88 -0.09 6.86
CA ILE A 161 -2.50 0.08 7.30
C ILE A 161 -2.09 -1.23 7.98
N ARG A 162 -1.00 -1.84 7.52
CA ARG A 162 -0.51 -3.13 8.03
C ARG A 162 0.63 -2.90 8.99
N GLU A 163 0.60 -3.57 10.12
CA GLU A 163 1.69 -3.59 11.09
C GLU A 163 2.48 -4.89 10.95
N ASP A 164 3.81 -4.80 11.01
CA ASP A 164 4.70 -5.95 11.02
C ASP A 164 5.23 -6.24 12.44
N LYS A 165 5.78 -7.44 12.63
CA LYS A 165 6.32 -7.90 13.93
C LYS A 165 7.51 -7.08 14.45
N ARG A 166 8.10 -6.22 13.62
CA ARG A 166 9.24 -5.36 13.97
C ARG A 166 8.80 -3.98 14.47
N GLY A 167 7.48 -3.72 14.53
CA GLY A 167 6.93 -2.44 14.95
C GLY A 167 6.89 -1.38 13.84
N PHE A 168 6.89 -1.80 12.57
CA PHE A 168 6.67 -0.90 11.44
C PHE A 168 5.22 -1.00 10.94
N VAL A 169 4.69 0.12 10.51
CA VAL A 169 3.40 0.24 9.85
C VAL A 169 3.58 0.63 8.40
N THR A 170 2.81 0.00 7.53
CA THR A 170 2.89 0.21 6.08
C THR A 170 1.51 0.57 5.53
N PHE A 171 1.44 1.69 4.83
CA PHE A 171 0.34 2.02 3.93
C PHE A 171 0.79 1.77 2.50
N SER A 172 -0.05 1.12 1.69
CA SER A 172 0.26 0.87 0.29
C SER A 172 -0.98 0.97 -0.59
N VAL A 173 -0.78 1.50 -1.79
CA VAL A 173 -1.82 1.61 -2.82
C VAL A 173 -1.28 1.07 -4.13
N LYS A 174 -1.96 0.07 -4.68
CA LYS A 174 -1.60 -0.54 -5.96
C LYS A 174 -2.42 0.09 -7.08
N ARG A 175 -1.89 1.14 -7.70
CA ARG A 175 -2.50 1.86 -8.83
C ARG A 175 -1.42 2.33 -9.80
N LYS A 176 -1.56 1.94 -11.07
CA LYS A 176 -0.62 2.35 -12.13
C LYS A 176 -0.60 3.87 -12.28
N LYS A 177 -1.77 4.54 -12.29
CA LYS A 177 -1.87 5.99 -12.41
C LYS A 177 -1.08 6.72 -11.32
N TRP A 178 -1.14 6.24 -10.06
CA TRP A 178 -0.34 6.82 -8.97
C TRP A 178 1.16 6.72 -9.21
N VAL A 179 1.62 5.57 -9.74
CA VAL A 179 3.04 5.38 -10.08
C VAL A 179 3.44 6.29 -11.24
N ASP A 180 2.60 6.36 -12.27
CA ASP A 180 2.86 7.21 -13.46
C ASP A 180 2.90 8.69 -13.06
N ASP A 181 1.97 9.17 -12.23
CA ASP A 181 1.93 10.56 -11.77
C ASP A 181 3.12 10.89 -10.84
N LEU A 182 3.40 10.05 -9.86
CA LEU A 182 4.52 10.23 -8.93
C LEU A 182 5.88 10.20 -9.64
N SER A 183 5.99 9.46 -10.75
CA SER A 183 7.23 9.41 -11.55
C SER A 183 7.61 10.78 -12.13
N LYS A 184 6.64 11.64 -12.42
CA LYS A 184 6.85 13.03 -12.89
C LYS A 184 7.59 13.88 -11.85
N TYR A 185 7.47 13.53 -10.57
CA TYR A 185 8.11 14.19 -9.43
C TYR A 185 9.36 13.44 -8.93
N GLY A 186 9.87 12.46 -9.68
CA GLY A 186 11.07 11.71 -9.32
C GLY A 186 10.87 10.59 -8.31
N VAL A 187 9.63 10.24 -7.95
CA VAL A 187 9.33 9.08 -7.10
C VAL A 187 9.22 7.82 -7.96
N ILE A 188 10.37 7.22 -8.21
CA ILE A 188 10.55 6.05 -9.09
C ILE A 188 11.16 4.87 -8.31
N PRO A 189 11.10 3.63 -8.86
CA PRO A 189 11.79 2.49 -8.27
C PRO A 189 13.30 2.74 -8.13
N ARG A 190 13.89 2.36 -6.99
CA ARG A 190 15.34 2.52 -6.71
C ARG A 190 15.85 3.96 -6.78
N LYS A 191 15.00 4.93 -6.42
CA LYS A 191 15.23 6.38 -6.58
C LYS A 191 16.43 6.96 -5.80
N THR A 192 16.97 6.29 -4.80
CA THR A 192 17.92 6.83 -3.80
C THR A 192 19.07 7.65 -4.40
N SER A 193 19.60 7.25 -5.55
CA SER A 193 20.73 7.96 -6.19
C SER A 193 20.30 9.01 -7.22
N THR A 194 19.03 9.04 -7.63
CA THR A 194 18.54 9.85 -8.75
C THR A 194 17.51 10.90 -8.35
N VAL A 195 17.15 10.95 -7.08
CA VAL A 195 16.18 11.92 -6.56
C VAL A 195 16.71 13.33 -6.70
N TYR A 196 15.84 14.22 -7.15
CA TYR A 196 16.06 15.66 -7.24
C TYR A 196 14.88 16.42 -6.59
N PHE A 197 15.05 17.71 -6.38
CA PHE A 197 13.99 18.58 -5.87
C PHE A 197 13.04 18.91 -7.02
N PRO A 198 11.79 18.42 -7.02
CA PRO A 198 10.84 18.70 -8.09
C PRO A 198 10.36 20.15 -8.05
N GLU A 199 9.74 20.59 -9.14
CA GLU A 199 9.02 21.88 -9.15
C GLU A 199 7.79 21.78 -8.25
N ILE A 200 7.74 22.63 -7.22
CA ILE A 200 6.64 22.73 -6.28
C ILE A 200 6.10 24.15 -6.31
N PRO A 201 4.77 24.36 -6.41
CA PRO A 201 4.19 25.68 -6.29
C PRO A 201 4.64 26.37 -5.01
N GLU A 202 4.97 27.65 -5.11
CA GLU A 202 5.59 28.43 -4.04
C GLU A 202 4.78 28.39 -2.74
N GLU A 203 3.47 28.41 -2.83
CA GLU A 203 2.54 28.35 -1.71
C GLU A 203 2.60 27.01 -0.94
N PHE A 204 3.01 25.90 -1.59
CA PHE A 204 3.13 24.59 -0.99
C PHE A 204 4.58 24.16 -0.67
N LEU A 205 5.56 25.01 -0.96
CA LEU A 205 6.98 24.73 -0.80
C LEU A 205 7.35 24.39 0.66
N SER A 206 6.80 25.11 1.63
CA SER A 206 7.03 24.85 3.06
C SER A 206 6.53 23.48 3.50
N HIS A 207 5.40 23.04 2.96
CA HIS A 207 4.82 21.73 3.22
C HIS A 207 5.66 20.60 2.63
N PHE A 208 6.13 20.78 1.39
CA PHE A 208 7.02 19.84 0.75
C PHE A 208 8.34 19.68 1.52
N ILE A 209 8.97 20.79 1.90
CA ILE A 209 10.23 20.76 2.70
C ILE A 209 9.98 20.12 4.07
N ARG A 210 8.83 20.38 4.71
CA ARG A 210 8.46 19.69 5.95
C ARG A 210 8.39 18.17 5.73
N GLY A 211 7.80 17.71 4.61
CA GLY A 211 7.76 16.29 4.26
C GLY A 211 9.15 15.67 4.11
N LEU A 212 10.09 16.38 3.46
CA LEU A 212 11.49 15.95 3.36
C LEU A 212 12.15 15.86 4.76
N ILE A 213 11.99 16.90 5.60
CA ILE A 213 12.56 16.92 6.95
C ILE A 213 11.93 15.83 7.83
N ASP A 214 10.64 15.56 7.70
CA ASP A 214 9.95 14.52 8.47
C ASP A 214 10.39 13.12 8.05
N GLY A 215 10.74 12.90 6.79
CA GLY A 215 11.36 11.65 6.34
C GLY A 215 12.83 11.56 6.79
N ASP A 216 13.74 11.99 5.95
CA ASP A 216 15.19 11.82 6.12
C ASP A 216 15.88 12.98 6.89
N GLY A 217 15.13 13.94 7.42
CA GLY A 217 15.69 15.00 8.25
C GLY A 217 15.67 14.69 9.75
N TRP A 218 16.26 15.59 10.51
CA TRP A 218 16.19 15.55 11.98
C TRP A 218 16.04 16.94 12.58
N ILE A 219 15.37 17.00 13.73
CA ILE A 219 15.32 18.15 14.62
C ILE A 219 15.70 17.63 16.00
N SER A 220 16.90 17.99 16.49
CA SER A 220 17.46 17.48 17.72
C SER A 220 17.56 18.57 18.78
N PHE A 221 16.78 18.42 19.86
CA PHE A 221 16.89 19.32 21.01
C PHE A 221 18.25 19.18 21.71
N LYS A 222 18.71 17.93 21.93
CA LYS A 222 20.02 17.66 22.58
C LYS A 222 21.19 18.17 21.74
N GLY A 223 21.13 17.95 20.42
CA GLY A 223 22.15 18.41 19.47
C GLY A 223 22.02 19.87 19.09
N LYS A 224 20.94 20.56 19.50
CA LYS A 224 20.63 21.94 19.13
C LYS A 224 20.77 22.18 17.62
N GLN A 225 20.10 21.36 16.82
CA GLN A 225 20.26 21.40 15.36
C GLN A 225 19.01 20.96 14.60
N ILE A 226 18.90 21.45 13.38
CA ILE A 226 18.01 20.98 12.33
C ILE A 226 18.84 20.60 11.11
N GLY A 227 18.55 19.48 10.49
CA GLY A 227 19.29 19.03 9.32
C GLY A 227 18.52 18.04 8.44
N PHE A 228 19.17 17.72 7.33
CA PHE A 228 18.63 16.80 6.32
C PHE A 228 19.76 15.98 5.71
N CYS A 229 19.49 14.70 5.40
CA CYS A 229 20.41 13.87 4.65
C CYS A 229 19.73 13.29 3.39
N GLY A 230 20.54 13.01 2.39
CA GLY A 230 20.08 12.48 1.11
C GLY A 230 21.21 12.37 0.10
N ASN A 231 20.87 12.23 -1.18
CA ASN A 231 21.89 12.34 -2.22
C ASN A 231 22.37 13.80 -2.36
N GLU A 232 23.52 13.99 -3.00
CA GLU A 232 24.16 15.29 -3.15
C GLU A 232 23.24 16.34 -3.77
N THR A 233 22.59 15.97 -4.88
CA THR A 233 21.72 16.88 -5.65
C THR A 233 20.56 17.40 -4.79
N LEU A 234 19.84 16.54 -4.11
CA LEU A 234 18.68 16.90 -3.28
C LEU A 234 19.10 17.76 -2.09
N VAL A 235 20.21 17.39 -1.42
CA VAL A 235 20.74 18.15 -0.26
C VAL A 235 21.19 19.54 -0.67
N MET A 236 21.90 19.66 -1.81
CA MET A 236 22.36 20.96 -2.33
C MET A 236 21.18 21.85 -2.73
N GLN A 237 20.18 21.29 -3.42
CA GLN A 237 18.99 22.03 -3.84
C GLN A 237 18.18 22.52 -2.64
N LEU A 238 17.92 21.65 -1.65
CA LEU A 238 17.24 22.02 -0.41
C LEU A 238 17.99 23.15 0.32
N LYS A 239 19.32 23.00 0.49
CA LYS A 239 20.16 24.02 1.14
C LYS A 239 20.03 25.36 0.42
N ASN A 240 20.21 25.38 -0.90
CA ASN A 240 20.18 26.61 -1.68
C ASN A 240 18.82 27.32 -1.61
N ILE A 241 17.71 26.54 -1.62
CA ILE A 241 16.37 27.08 -1.45
C ILE A 241 16.21 27.74 -0.08
N LEU A 242 16.63 27.06 1.00
CA LEU A 242 16.50 27.59 2.36
C LEU A 242 17.38 28.83 2.56
N VAL A 243 18.63 28.82 2.08
CA VAL A 243 19.54 29.99 2.14
C VAL A 243 18.93 31.17 1.39
N LYS A 244 18.51 30.98 0.15
CA LYS A 244 17.96 32.07 -0.69
C LYS A 244 16.65 32.63 -0.12
N LYS A 245 15.77 31.75 0.37
CA LYS A 245 14.43 32.14 0.77
C LYS A 245 14.34 32.72 2.18
N LEU A 246 15.13 32.15 3.11
CA LEU A 246 15.04 32.47 4.53
C LEU A 246 16.23 33.30 5.05
N ASP A 247 17.20 33.58 4.20
CA ASP A 247 18.44 34.25 4.63
C ASP A 247 19.03 33.57 5.88
N VAL A 248 19.16 32.25 5.82
CA VAL A 248 19.89 31.42 6.80
C VAL A 248 21.34 31.27 6.36
N TYR A 249 22.21 30.93 7.31
CA TYR A 249 23.63 30.79 7.02
C TYR A 249 23.90 29.71 5.95
N ASP A 250 24.80 30.01 5.01
CA ASP A 250 25.20 29.07 3.94
C ASP A 250 26.19 28.03 4.48
N VAL A 251 25.64 27.00 5.13
CA VAL A 251 26.41 25.92 5.74
C VAL A 251 27.00 24.97 4.70
N LYS A 252 28.13 24.33 5.04
CA LYS A 252 28.74 23.33 4.17
C LYS A 252 27.88 22.07 4.09
N VAL A 253 27.76 21.51 2.89
CA VAL A 253 27.27 20.15 2.70
C VAL A 253 28.40 19.16 2.99
N LEU A 254 28.15 18.22 3.89
CA LEU A 254 29.12 17.22 4.31
C LEU A 254 28.82 15.88 3.64
N LYS A 255 29.83 15.26 3.05
CA LYS A 255 29.75 13.88 2.56
C LYS A 255 29.97 12.93 3.74
N THR A 256 28.96 12.11 4.06
CA THR A 256 29.02 11.17 5.18
C THR A 256 29.31 9.74 4.75
N SER A 257 28.98 9.39 3.49
CA SER A 257 29.36 8.13 2.86
C SER A 257 29.45 8.31 1.34
N GLU A 258 29.70 7.24 0.60
CA GLU A 258 29.86 7.30 -0.87
C GLU A 258 28.65 7.96 -1.56
N LYS A 259 27.43 7.72 -1.08
CA LYS A 259 26.17 8.18 -1.70
C LYS A 259 25.33 9.07 -0.78
N LEU A 260 25.80 9.38 0.42
CA LEU A 260 25.03 10.11 1.41
C LEU A 260 25.72 11.42 1.77
N PHE A 261 24.96 12.49 1.67
CA PHE A 261 25.34 13.86 2.01
C PHE A 261 24.39 14.40 3.06
N GLN A 262 24.87 15.38 3.82
CA GLN A 262 24.04 16.03 4.84
C GLN A 262 24.30 17.52 4.90
N VAL A 263 23.26 18.23 5.34
CA VAL A 263 23.31 19.67 5.68
C VAL A 263 22.71 19.86 7.06
N CYS A 264 23.29 20.78 7.85
CA CYS A 264 22.85 20.99 9.23
C CYS A 264 23.05 22.45 9.65
N TRP A 265 22.01 23.03 10.28
CA TRP A 265 22.05 24.35 10.92
C TRP A 265 21.98 24.17 12.44
N CYS A 266 22.91 24.83 13.14
CA CYS A 266 23.05 24.77 14.59
C CYS A 266 22.77 26.14 15.26
N SER A 267 22.68 27.21 14.49
CA SER A 267 22.33 28.54 15.01
C SER A 267 20.86 28.58 15.44
N LYS A 268 20.57 29.04 16.67
CA LYS A 268 19.20 29.23 17.17
C LYS A 268 18.37 30.10 16.22
N LYS A 269 19.00 31.15 15.64
CA LYS A 269 18.37 32.05 14.67
C LYS A 269 17.93 31.30 13.40
N ASP A 270 18.81 30.48 12.83
CA ASP A 270 18.53 29.75 11.60
C ASP A 270 17.52 28.61 11.85
N ILE A 271 17.65 27.87 12.96
CA ILE A 271 16.69 26.86 13.39
C ILE A 271 15.30 27.47 13.52
N LYS A 272 15.20 28.67 14.13
CA LYS A 272 13.93 29.40 14.27
C LYS A 272 13.33 29.75 12.90
N LYS A 273 14.12 30.36 12.01
CA LYS A 273 13.68 30.73 10.64
C LYS A 273 13.19 29.51 9.85
N ILE A 274 13.96 28.42 9.85
CA ILE A 274 13.60 27.18 9.13
C ILE A 274 12.33 26.57 9.75
N GLY A 275 12.25 26.46 11.05
CA GLY A 275 11.10 25.90 11.74
C GLY A 275 9.83 26.73 11.58
N GLU A 276 9.92 28.07 11.68
CA GLU A 276 8.79 28.95 11.38
C GLU A 276 8.28 28.73 9.96
N PHE A 277 9.18 28.62 8.99
CA PHE A 277 8.81 28.38 7.61
C PHE A 277 8.08 27.04 7.40
N ILE A 278 8.64 25.93 7.93
CA ILE A 278 8.07 24.61 7.70
C ILE A 278 6.84 24.31 8.56
N TYR A 279 6.66 24.98 9.72
CA TYR A 279 5.57 24.71 10.65
C TYR A 279 4.48 25.79 10.72
N LYS A 280 4.63 26.92 10.03
CA LYS A 280 3.65 28.01 10.04
C LYS A 280 2.22 27.53 9.82
N ASP A 281 2.01 26.73 8.76
CA ASP A 281 0.70 26.21 8.36
C ASP A 281 0.73 24.67 8.32
N LYS A 282 1.22 24.02 9.41
CA LYS A 282 1.47 22.57 9.42
C LYS A 282 0.21 21.71 9.31
N ASN A 283 -0.96 22.27 9.68
CA ASN A 283 -2.22 21.54 9.70
C ASN A 283 -2.09 20.19 10.44
N ASP A 284 -2.55 19.09 9.79
CA ASP A 284 -2.47 17.70 10.27
C ASP A 284 -1.25 16.92 9.71
N CYS A 285 -0.46 17.57 8.84
CA CYS A 285 0.67 16.94 8.12
C CYS A 285 2.02 17.29 8.76
N PHE A 286 2.37 16.64 9.87
CA PHE A 286 3.68 16.79 10.52
C PHE A 286 3.97 15.64 11.49
N LEU A 287 5.25 15.32 11.71
CA LEU A 287 5.66 14.38 12.76
C LEU A 287 5.74 15.10 14.12
N LYS A 288 4.86 14.69 15.05
CA LYS A 288 4.77 15.28 16.40
C LYS A 288 6.12 15.31 17.15
N PRO A 289 6.95 14.25 17.17
CA PRO A 289 8.23 14.30 17.89
C PRO A 289 9.19 15.36 17.36
N LYS A 290 9.27 15.56 16.02
CA LYS A 290 10.14 16.60 15.43
C LYS A 290 9.62 17.99 15.73
N TYR A 291 8.31 18.20 15.66
CA TYR A 291 7.70 19.48 16.03
C TYR A 291 7.90 19.82 17.50
N GLU A 292 7.75 18.84 18.42
CA GLU A 292 8.01 19.05 19.86
C GLU A 292 9.51 19.44 20.12
N ASN A 293 10.43 18.78 19.44
CA ASN A 293 11.84 19.16 19.49
C ASN A 293 12.09 20.58 18.99
N TYR A 294 11.45 20.99 17.89
CA TYR A 294 11.51 22.37 17.39
C TYR A 294 11.01 23.37 18.44
N LYS A 295 9.83 23.12 19.03
CA LYS A 295 9.32 23.99 20.10
C LYS A 295 10.29 24.15 21.26
N LYS A 296 10.88 23.05 21.71
CA LYS A 296 11.88 23.07 22.79
C LYS A 296 13.13 23.89 22.43
N LEU A 297 13.54 23.87 21.15
CA LEU A 297 14.70 24.62 20.66
C LEU A 297 14.45 26.13 20.58
N THR A 298 13.19 26.54 20.37
CA THR A 298 12.84 27.93 20.10
C THR A 298 12.17 28.64 21.27
N ASN A 299 11.60 27.89 22.24
CA ASN A 299 11.07 28.51 23.48
C ASN A 299 12.20 29.01 24.36
N ASP A 300 12.15 30.29 24.72
CA ASP A 300 13.12 30.94 25.57
C ASP A 300 12.99 30.58 27.07
N ASN A 301 11.96 29.79 27.46
CA ASN A 301 11.63 29.45 28.85
C ASN A 301 12.15 28.08 29.26
N THR A 302 13.41 27.73 28.98
CA THR A 302 14.13 26.75 29.78
C THR A 302 15.25 27.49 30.49
N GLU A 303 14.86 28.29 31.51
CA GLU A 303 15.79 28.64 32.57
C GLU A 303 16.39 27.35 33.13
N VAL A 304 17.69 27.36 33.06
CA VAL A 304 18.60 26.49 33.75
C VAL A 304 18.21 26.44 35.23
N ASN A 305 17.60 25.37 35.67
CA ASN A 305 17.74 24.97 37.08
C ASN A 305 18.99 24.10 37.17
N SER A 306 20.01 24.78 37.66
CA SER A 306 21.30 24.28 38.13
C SER A 306 21.14 23.12 39.11
#